data_a2442f85688eb57ddfd18d6b9ded7470
#
_entry.id   a2442f85688eb57ddfd18d6b9ded7470
#
_cell.length_a   1.000
_cell.length_b   1.000
_cell.length_c   1.000
_cell.angle_alpha   90.00
_cell.angle_beta   90.00
_cell.angle_gamma   90.00
#
_symmetry.space_group_name_H-M   'P 1'
#
loop_
_entity.id
_entity.type
_entity.pdbx_description
1 polymer ?
#
loop_
_entity_poly.entity_id
_entity_poly.type
_entity_poly.pdbx_seq_one_letter_code
_entity_poly.pdbx_strand_id
1 'polypeptide(L)'
;MHTPAPSHHRSTTRRDAAASAPRKPLILVVEDHEFARQALGALLSAMDYDVIEAENGRDALAKVAKGARPDVILLDLMMPVMDGWEFMKRQRGDWRLCTIPTIVVTGVASHDPRCLEMPVVRFLRKPYTFEQLLAAIHAEVSAEVVTPASRQTA
;
A
#
# COMPACT_ATOMS: atom_id res chain seq x y z
N MET A 1 -44.29 55.29 14.20
CA MET A 1 -43.06 54.92 14.89
C MET A 1 -42.72 53.48 14.47
N HIS A 2 -41.75 53.32 13.58
CA HIS A 2 -41.43 52.04 12.93
C HIS A 2 -40.02 51.67 13.32
N THR A 3 -39.87 50.62 14.13
CA THR A 3 -38.58 50.16 14.61
C THR A 3 -38.03 49.10 13.63
N PRO A 4 -36.87 49.20 13.04
CA PRO A 4 -36.31 48.14 12.23
C PRO A 4 -35.65 47.06 13.06
N ALA A 5 -35.84 45.80 12.69
CA ALA A 5 -35.26 44.60 13.26
C ALA A 5 -33.77 44.46 12.87
N PRO A 6 -32.93 43.84 13.71
CA PRO A 6 -31.53 43.64 13.41
C PRO A 6 -31.29 42.51 12.42
N SER A 7 -30.55 42.80 11.38
CA SER A 7 -30.07 41.83 10.38
C SER A 7 -29.02 40.92 10.96
N HIS A 8 -29.34 39.62 11.04
CA HIS A 8 -28.39 38.56 11.38
C HIS A 8 -27.39 38.35 10.22
N HIS A 9 -26.18 38.84 10.42
CA HIS A 9 -25.05 38.42 9.59
C HIS A 9 -24.75 36.95 9.89
N ARG A 10 -25.06 36.10 8.91
CA ARG A 10 -24.53 34.73 8.87
C ARG A 10 -23.05 34.82 8.48
N SER A 11 -22.19 34.69 9.50
CA SER A 11 -20.79 34.39 9.28
C SER A 11 -20.68 32.98 8.67
N THR A 12 -20.52 32.94 7.37
CA THR A 12 -20.05 31.74 6.66
C THR A 12 -18.60 31.52 7.05
N THR A 13 -18.38 30.69 8.06
CA THR A 13 -17.05 30.16 8.38
C THR A 13 -16.60 29.35 7.17
N ARG A 14 -15.79 29.94 6.31
CA ARG A 14 -14.97 29.19 5.38
C ARG A 14 -14.13 28.24 6.22
N ARG A 15 -14.48 26.95 6.21
CA ARG A 15 -13.55 25.90 6.56
C ARG A 15 -12.46 25.95 5.50
N ASP A 16 -11.36 26.57 5.84
CA ASP A 16 -10.12 26.43 5.10
C ASP A 16 -9.79 24.95 5.08
N ALA A 17 -10.07 24.32 3.94
CA ALA A 17 -9.49 23.04 3.61
C ALA A 17 -7.99 23.30 3.46
N ALA A 18 -7.26 23.18 4.56
CA ALA A 18 -5.82 23.07 4.52
C ALA A 18 -5.56 21.84 3.62
N ALA A 19 -5.17 22.09 2.38
CA ALA A 19 -4.67 21.07 1.49
C ALA A 19 -3.41 20.52 2.19
N SER A 20 -3.57 19.39 2.89
CA SER A 20 -2.44 18.66 3.45
C SER A 20 -1.53 18.33 2.28
N ALA A 21 -0.23 18.64 2.42
CA ALA A 21 0.77 18.24 1.44
C ALA A 21 0.56 16.73 1.14
N PRO A 22 0.67 16.30 -0.11
CA PRO A 22 0.47 14.90 -0.46
C PRO A 22 1.44 14.06 0.38
N ARG A 23 0.90 13.12 1.17
CA ARG A 23 1.74 12.22 1.97
C ARG A 23 2.55 11.34 1.03
N LYS A 24 3.75 10.98 1.47
CA LYS A 24 4.55 9.99 0.75
C LYS A 24 3.83 8.64 0.75
N PRO A 25 3.84 7.92 -0.37
CA PRO A 25 3.32 6.56 -0.39
C PRO A 25 4.11 5.66 0.56
N LEU A 26 3.42 4.83 1.32
CA LEU A 26 3.99 3.91 2.30
C LEU A 26 4.09 2.50 1.69
N ILE A 27 5.30 1.97 1.64
CA ILE A 27 5.58 0.64 1.12
C ILE A 27 5.87 -0.32 2.28
N LEU A 28 5.16 -1.43 2.34
CA LEU A 28 5.48 -2.53 3.25
C LEU A 28 6.37 -3.54 2.51
N VAL A 29 7.62 -3.66 2.94
CA VAL A 29 8.60 -4.62 2.41
C VAL A 29 8.63 -5.85 3.30
N VAL A 30 8.26 -7.01 2.75
CA VAL A 30 8.22 -8.29 3.45
C VAL A 30 9.25 -9.23 2.80
N GLU A 31 10.40 -9.38 3.45
CA GLU A 31 11.57 -10.11 2.96
C GLU A 31 12.35 -10.67 4.16
N ASP A 32 12.65 -11.95 4.20
CA ASP A 32 13.33 -12.58 5.33
C ASP A 32 14.84 -12.30 5.37
N HIS A 33 15.45 -12.09 4.19
CA HIS A 33 16.87 -11.81 4.11
C HIS A 33 17.16 -10.36 4.53
N GLU A 34 17.76 -10.18 5.70
CA GLU A 34 17.95 -8.87 6.35
C GLU A 34 18.66 -7.85 5.45
N PHE A 35 19.78 -8.22 4.82
CA PHE A 35 20.52 -7.29 3.96
C PHE A 35 19.72 -6.88 2.72
N ALA A 36 18.97 -7.81 2.11
CA ALA A 36 18.12 -7.50 0.96
C ALA A 36 16.98 -6.56 1.38
N ARG A 37 16.34 -6.83 2.51
CA ARG A 37 15.27 -6.00 3.07
C ARG A 37 15.73 -4.58 3.38
N GLN A 38 16.86 -4.45 4.10
CA GLN A 38 17.42 -3.13 4.46
C GLN A 38 17.89 -2.35 3.22
N ALA A 39 18.56 -3.01 2.27
CA ALA A 39 19.00 -2.37 1.03
C ALA A 39 17.82 -1.85 0.22
N LEU A 40 16.76 -2.66 0.12
CA LEU A 40 15.53 -2.28 -0.58
C LEU A 40 14.82 -1.12 0.12
N GLY A 41 14.73 -1.15 1.46
CA GLY A 41 14.18 -0.06 2.26
C GLY A 41 14.95 1.24 2.07
N ALA A 42 16.27 1.20 2.09
CA ALA A 42 17.11 2.38 1.86
C ALA A 42 16.93 2.97 0.45
N LEU A 43 16.90 2.12 -0.58
CA LEU A 43 16.69 2.55 -1.97
C LEU A 43 15.32 3.20 -2.16
N LEU A 44 14.27 2.61 -1.63
CA LEU A 44 12.92 3.16 -1.71
C LEU A 44 12.79 4.47 -0.95
N SER A 45 13.39 4.58 0.23
CA SER A 45 13.42 5.81 1.01
C SER A 45 14.13 6.95 0.26
N ALA A 46 15.22 6.64 -0.47
CA ALA A 46 15.92 7.61 -1.32
C ALA A 46 15.08 8.06 -2.53
N MET A 47 14.05 7.31 -2.90
CA MET A 47 13.10 7.61 -3.97
C MET A 47 11.79 8.22 -3.46
N ASP A 48 11.83 8.78 -2.25
CA ASP A 48 10.72 9.55 -1.64
C ASP A 48 9.50 8.69 -1.23
N TYR A 49 9.72 7.40 -0.94
CA TYR A 49 8.73 6.52 -0.30
C TYR A 49 8.97 6.43 1.20
N ASP A 50 7.90 6.33 1.98
CA ASP A 50 7.97 5.82 3.34
C ASP A 50 8.02 4.30 3.31
N VAL A 51 8.79 3.68 4.20
CA VAL A 51 9.00 2.22 4.20
C VAL A 51 8.75 1.64 5.57
N ILE A 52 8.01 0.54 5.60
CA ILE A 52 7.92 -0.36 6.75
C ILE A 52 8.53 -1.70 6.32
N GLU A 53 9.47 -2.20 7.10
CA GLU A 53 10.11 -3.49 6.87
C GLU A 53 9.46 -4.57 7.73
N ALA A 54 9.32 -5.77 7.20
CA ALA A 54 8.87 -6.96 7.92
C ALA A 54 9.72 -8.17 7.50
N GLU A 55 10.14 -8.96 8.46
CA GLU A 55 11.01 -10.12 8.23
C GLU A 55 10.27 -11.39 7.77
N ASN A 56 8.95 -11.41 7.90
CA ASN A 56 8.07 -12.51 7.48
C ASN A 56 6.61 -12.07 7.47
N GLY A 57 5.72 -12.92 6.99
CA GLY A 57 4.30 -12.62 6.93
C GLY A 57 3.64 -12.32 8.28
N ARG A 58 4.10 -12.96 9.36
CA ARG A 58 3.56 -12.74 10.72
C ARG A 58 3.92 -11.35 11.22
N ASP A 59 5.16 -10.92 11.04
CA ASP A 59 5.62 -9.57 11.41
C ASP A 59 4.88 -8.50 10.60
N ALA A 60 4.67 -8.74 9.31
CA ALA A 60 3.88 -7.86 8.45
C ALA A 60 2.44 -7.66 8.97
N LEU A 61 1.74 -8.76 9.32
CA LEU A 61 0.40 -8.69 9.91
C LEU A 61 0.39 -7.97 11.26
N ALA A 62 1.41 -8.19 12.09
CA ALA A 62 1.53 -7.51 13.38
C ALA A 62 1.68 -5.99 13.23
N LYS A 63 2.45 -5.52 12.24
CA LYS A 63 2.62 -4.09 11.94
C LYS A 63 1.33 -3.43 11.46
N VAL A 64 0.57 -4.13 10.61
CA VAL A 64 -0.76 -3.65 10.19
C VAL A 64 -1.74 -3.63 11.37
N ALA A 65 -1.71 -4.64 12.23
CA ALA A 65 -2.54 -4.66 13.43
C ALA A 65 -2.26 -3.49 14.38
N LYS A 66 -1.00 -3.02 14.43
CA LYS A 66 -0.58 -1.83 15.19
C LYS A 66 -0.89 -0.50 14.52
N GLY A 67 -1.52 -0.52 13.36
CA GLY A 67 -1.99 0.70 12.70
C GLY A 67 -1.27 1.07 11.40
N ALA A 68 -0.29 0.30 10.94
CA ALA A 68 0.33 0.54 9.64
C ALA A 68 -0.72 0.45 8.51
N ARG A 69 -0.65 1.37 7.56
CA ARG A 69 -1.55 1.44 6.40
C ARG A 69 -0.72 1.62 5.13
N PRO A 70 -0.09 0.54 4.65
CA PRO A 70 0.70 0.61 3.43
C PRO A 70 -0.19 0.84 2.20
N ASP A 71 0.36 1.53 1.22
CA ASP A 71 -0.26 1.74 -0.09
C ASP A 71 0.07 0.59 -1.04
N VAL A 72 1.23 -0.04 -0.86
CA VAL A 72 1.68 -1.20 -1.65
C VAL A 72 2.43 -2.16 -0.74
N ILE A 73 2.29 -3.45 -0.98
CA ILE A 73 3.04 -4.51 -0.33
C ILE A 73 4.01 -5.13 -1.34
N LEU A 74 5.31 -5.15 -0.99
CA LEU A 74 6.32 -5.95 -1.69
C LEU A 74 6.52 -7.23 -0.90
N LEU A 75 6.29 -8.38 -1.50
CA LEU A 75 6.20 -9.65 -0.80
C LEU A 75 7.09 -10.72 -1.43
N ASP A 76 8.05 -11.24 -0.67
CA ASP A 76 8.68 -12.53 -1.03
C ASP A 76 7.75 -13.69 -0.66
N LEU A 77 7.76 -14.73 -1.47
CA LEU A 77 6.98 -15.94 -1.20
C LEU A 77 7.70 -16.92 -0.28
N MET A 78 9.03 -16.96 -0.33
CA MET A 78 9.83 -17.97 0.36
C MET A 78 10.44 -17.40 1.63
N MET A 79 9.70 -17.46 2.72
CA MET A 79 10.12 -16.96 4.02
C MET A 79 9.81 -17.96 5.12
N PRO A 80 10.61 -18.02 6.22
CA PRO A 80 10.30 -18.83 7.39
C PRO A 80 9.13 -18.23 8.20
N VAL A 81 8.61 -18.97 9.17
CA VAL A 81 7.58 -18.59 10.14
C VAL A 81 6.19 -18.45 9.49
N MET A 82 6.02 -17.55 8.54
CA MET A 82 4.86 -17.40 7.70
C MET A 82 5.34 -16.99 6.32
N ASP A 83 5.18 -17.87 5.36
CA ASP A 83 5.53 -17.63 3.96
C ASP A 83 4.56 -16.65 3.29
N GLY A 84 4.91 -16.24 2.06
CA GLY A 84 4.09 -15.28 1.32
C GLY A 84 2.72 -15.85 0.91
N TRP A 85 2.61 -17.17 0.72
CA TRP A 85 1.35 -17.83 0.37
C TRP A 85 0.33 -17.74 1.51
N GLU A 86 0.77 -18.07 2.72
CA GLU A 86 -0.07 -17.97 3.91
C GLU A 86 -0.39 -16.51 4.24
N PHE A 87 0.58 -15.59 4.07
CA PHE A 87 0.34 -14.16 4.23
C PHE A 87 -0.78 -13.68 3.30
N MET A 88 -0.73 -13.99 2.01
CA MET A 88 -1.75 -13.57 1.03
C MET A 88 -3.12 -14.18 1.31
N LYS A 89 -3.15 -15.41 1.80
CA LYS A 89 -4.41 -16.03 2.25
C LYS A 89 -5.04 -15.24 3.39
N ARG A 90 -4.24 -14.81 4.35
CA ARG A 90 -4.70 -13.97 5.48
C ARG A 90 -5.05 -12.56 5.04
N GLN A 91 -4.28 -11.99 4.12
CA GLN A 91 -4.56 -10.67 3.54
C GLN A 91 -5.98 -10.60 2.96
N ARG A 92 -6.41 -11.63 2.25
CA ARG A 92 -7.75 -11.69 1.67
C ARG A 92 -8.87 -11.67 2.71
N GLY A 93 -8.63 -12.27 3.87
CA GLY A 93 -9.59 -12.31 4.99
C GLY A 93 -9.57 -11.08 5.88
N ASP A 94 -8.62 -10.16 5.70
CA ASP A 94 -8.48 -8.96 6.55
C ASP A 94 -8.93 -7.71 5.77
N TRP A 95 -10.04 -7.10 6.19
CA TRP A 95 -10.59 -5.90 5.56
C TRP A 95 -9.61 -4.71 5.48
N ARG A 96 -8.58 -4.70 6.34
CA ARG A 96 -7.53 -3.66 6.35
C ARG A 96 -6.49 -3.84 5.25
N LEU A 97 -6.38 -5.05 4.72
CA LEU A 97 -5.34 -5.48 3.78
C LEU A 97 -5.87 -5.91 2.42
N CYS A 98 -7.12 -6.38 2.35
CA CYS A 98 -7.65 -7.05 1.16
C CYS A 98 -7.70 -6.16 -0.09
N THR A 99 -7.69 -4.84 0.08
CA THR A 99 -7.67 -3.86 -1.02
C THR A 99 -6.26 -3.37 -1.38
N ILE A 100 -5.25 -3.67 -0.55
CA ILE A 100 -3.89 -3.18 -0.78
C ILE A 100 -3.23 -4.01 -1.87
N PRO A 101 -2.74 -3.37 -2.96
CA PRO A 101 -2.07 -4.06 -4.03
C PRO A 101 -0.78 -4.73 -3.54
N THR A 102 -0.57 -5.97 -3.98
CA THR A 102 0.62 -6.75 -3.63
C THR A 102 1.44 -7.04 -4.88
N ILE A 103 2.71 -6.65 -4.83
CA ILE A 103 3.73 -7.00 -5.81
C ILE A 103 4.52 -8.16 -5.23
N VAL A 104 4.38 -9.34 -5.82
CA VAL A 104 5.14 -10.52 -5.41
C VAL A 104 6.51 -10.48 -6.07
N VAL A 105 7.56 -10.48 -5.24
CA VAL A 105 8.96 -10.43 -5.65
C VAL A 105 9.61 -11.75 -5.27
N THR A 106 9.76 -12.68 -6.20
CA THR A 106 10.17 -14.04 -5.86
C THR A 106 11.09 -14.70 -6.87
N GLY A 107 11.95 -15.62 -6.39
CA GLY A 107 12.72 -16.52 -7.22
C GLY A 107 11.95 -17.78 -7.66
N VAL A 108 10.75 -18.01 -7.14
CA VAL A 108 9.91 -19.15 -7.53
C VAL A 108 9.49 -19.01 -9.00
N ALA A 109 9.51 -20.13 -9.71
CA ALA A 109 9.09 -20.14 -11.11
C ALA A 109 7.62 -19.71 -11.24
N SER A 110 7.34 -18.86 -12.23
CA SER A 110 5.98 -18.39 -12.56
C SER A 110 4.99 -19.53 -12.94
N HIS A 111 5.46 -20.76 -12.97
CA HIS A 111 4.70 -21.97 -13.30
C HIS A 111 4.20 -22.70 -12.04
N ASP A 112 4.43 -22.18 -10.84
CA ASP A 112 3.83 -22.78 -9.64
C ASP A 112 2.31 -22.63 -9.75
N PRO A 113 1.53 -23.74 -9.72
CA PRO A 113 0.07 -23.67 -9.83
C PRO A 113 -0.58 -22.74 -8.82
N ARG A 114 0.03 -22.56 -7.66
CA ARG A 114 -0.43 -21.66 -6.62
C ARG A 114 -0.43 -20.19 -7.07
N CYS A 115 0.45 -19.84 -8.02
CA CYS A 115 0.48 -18.48 -8.59
C CYS A 115 -0.81 -18.15 -9.37
N LEU A 116 -1.45 -19.16 -10.00
CA LEU A 116 -2.66 -18.97 -10.77
C LEU A 116 -3.91 -18.68 -9.92
N GLU A 117 -3.87 -19.09 -8.66
CA GLU A 117 -4.97 -18.89 -7.70
C GLU A 117 -4.85 -17.60 -6.90
N MET A 118 -3.76 -16.87 -7.08
CA MET A 118 -3.49 -15.66 -6.31
C MET A 118 -4.09 -14.42 -6.97
N PRO A 119 -4.87 -13.61 -6.25
CA PRO A 119 -5.26 -12.29 -6.69
C PRO A 119 -4.07 -11.32 -6.52
N VAL A 120 -2.98 -11.58 -7.20
CA VAL A 120 -1.78 -10.76 -7.18
C VAL A 120 -1.90 -9.73 -8.28
N VAL A 121 -1.61 -8.49 -7.95
CA VAL A 121 -1.64 -7.42 -8.94
C VAL A 121 -0.46 -7.55 -9.90
N ARG A 122 0.71 -7.96 -9.39
CA ARG A 122 1.94 -8.07 -10.19
C ARG A 122 2.94 -9.06 -9.62
N PHE A 123 3.60 -9.79 -10.53
CA PHE A 123 4.77 -10.62 -10.21
C PHE A 123 6.03 -9.97 -10.76
N LEU A 124 7.06 -9.91 -9.94
CA LEU A 124 8.41 -9.51 -10.32
C LEU A 124 9.39 -10.64 -9.99
N ARG A 125 9.96 -11.24 -11.04
CA ARG A 125 10.86 -12.39 -10.88
C ARG A 125 12.27 -11.95 -10.53
N LYS A 126 12.86 -12.55 -9.50
CA LYS A 126 14.30 -12.42 -9.18
C LYS A 126 15.13 -13.19 -10.23
N PRO A 127 16.25 -12.64 -10.75
CA PRO A 127 16.73 -11.28 -10.50
C PRO A 127 15.95 -10.22 -11.30
N TYR A 128 15.75 -9.05 -10.69
CA TYR A 128 15.10 -7.89 -11.32
C TYR A 128 15.99 -6.65 -11.16
N THR A 129 15.77 -5.64 -12.00
CA THR A 129 16.43 -4.35 -11.83
C THR A 129 15.60 -3.44 -10.91
N PHE A 130 16.27 -2.46 -10.30
CA PHE A 130 15.57 -1.51 -9.44
C PHE A 130 14.56 -0.67 -10.22
N GLU A 131 14.84 -0.35 -11.49
CA GLU A 131 13.91 0.34 -12.39
C GLU A 131 12.63 -0.46 -12.63
N GLN A 132 12.74 -1.79 -12.80
CA GLN A 132 11.58 -2.66 -12.96
C GLN A 132 10.71 -2.65 -11.69
N LEU A 133 11.33 -2.66 -10.51
CA LEU A 133 10.62 -2.58 -9.24
C LEU A 133 9.92 -1.22 -9.08
N LEU A 134 10.61 -0.12 -9.34
CA LEU A 134 10.03 1.22 -9.28
C LEU A 134 8.86 1.38 -10.25
N ALA A 135 8.99 0.89 -11.47
CA ALA A 135 7.91 0.93 -12.45
C ALA A 135 6.68 0.16 -11.96
N ALA A 136 6.89 -1.00 -11.32
CA ALA A 136 5.82 -1.79 -10.73
C ALA A 136 5.12 -1.03 -9.59
N ILE A 137 5.88 -0.43 -8.66
CA ILE A 137 5.33 0.35 -7.54
C ILE A 137 4.57 1.57 -8.05
N HIS A 138 5.14 2.34 -8.98
CA HIS A 138 4.50 3.52 -9.54
C HIS A 138 3.15 3.19 -10.19
N ALA A 139 3.07 2.06 -10.89
CA ALA A 139 1.82 1.64 -11.52
C ALA A 139 0.70 1.40 -10.49
N GLU A 140 1.04 0.81 -9.32
CA GLU A 140 0.05 0.53 -8.28
C GLU A 140 -0.32 1.79 -7.49
N VAL A 141 0.65 2.60 -7.08
CA VAL A 141 0.42 3.87 -6.36
C VAL A 141 -0.41 4.84 -7.19
N SER A 142 -0.17 4.91 -8.51
CA SER A 142 -0.90 5.82 -9.40
C SER A 142 -2.32 5.36 -9.68
N ALA A 143 -2.61 4.06 -9.61
CA ALA A 143 -3.95 3.52 -9.83
C ALA A 143 -4.94 3.91 -8.72
N GLU A 144 -4.47 4.10 -7.47
CA GLU A 144 -5.34 4.55 -6.36
C GLU A 144 -5.81 6.01 -6.52
N VAL A 145 -5.05 6.86 -7.21
CA VAL A 145 -5.41 8.27 -7.42
C VAL A 145 -6.57 8.44 -8.41
N VAL A 146 -6.92 7.41 -9.16
CA VAL A 146 -7.93 7.45 -10.24
C VAL A 146 -9.25 6.79 -9.83
N THR A 147 -9.57 6.59 -8.57
CA THR A 147 -10.92 6.15 -8.20
C THR A 147 -11.85 7.37 -8.13
N PRO A 148 -12.62 7.68 -9.18
CA PRO A 148 -13.63 8.73 -9.10
C PRO A 148 -14.78 8.21 -8.25
N ALA A 149 -15.12 8.95 -7.23
CA ALA A 149 -16.45 8.95 -6.66
C ALA A 149 -17.46 9.34 -7.78
N SER A 150 -18.02 8.35 -8.45
CA SER A 150 -19.15 8.54 -9.36
C SER A 150 -19.85 7.21 -9.64
N ARG A 151 -20.57 6.71 -8.66
CA ARG A 151 -21.81 5.99 -8.92
C ARG A 151 -22.90 6.64 -8.11
N GLN A 152 -23.35 7.78 -8.60
CA GLN A 152 -24.67 8.30 -8.27
C GLN A 152 -25.64 7.72 -9.30
N THR A 153 -26.46 6.87 -8.83
CA THR A 153 -27.78 6.39 -9.26
C THR A 153 -28.51 7.29 -10.26
N ALA A 154 -28.99 6.69 -11.28
CA ALA A 154 -30.30 6.99 -11.85
C ALA A 154 -31.15 5.73 -11.72
#